data_2f1fe99075c2b431db35df99a778fa98
#
_entry.id   2f1fe99075c2b431db35df99a778fa98
#
_cell.length_a   1.000
_cell.length_b   1.000
_cell.length_c   1.000
_cell.angle_alpha   90.00
_cell.angle_beta   90.00
_cell.angle_gamma   90.00
#
_symmetry.space_group_name_H-M   'P 1'
#
loop_
_entity.id
_entity.type
_entity.pdbx_description
1 polymer ?
#
loop_
_entity_poly.entity_id
_entity_poly.type
_entity_poly.pdbx_seq_one_letter_code
_entity_poly.pdbx_strand_id
1 'polypeptide(L)'
;MSDTLELPSVNAEPERRSKTSRLFRACVGRFDDAPTRALFDELAKWVEDFYRVDLQARPSKHVYIRTMPPEIIEKIDRLRDHELIHATILRQFDENSVITPMKHTDELYISHYNKDFGGDQGLFSKHYDGNLRFIPFGSVVRSLIYLQSDATYKVVFGDSKVEQAFTTYEFGLLDFHRELHWVEGEYNPDDQQRILLKCNYLIAPKNAGALARAVEGANTAVFYVVKAAMEYSKSPKTPPQYFMGMLCNVFRLLNNIHPLVPLAFIAGVAALSVWGLLRLVL
;
A
#
# COMPACT_ATOMS: atom_id res chain seq x y z
N MET A 1 -4.79 11.65 -35.30
CA MET A 1 -5.85 12.22 -34.45
C MET A 1 -5.66 11.56 -33.10
N SER A 2 -5.03 12.29 -32.18
CA SER A 2 -4.73 11.81 -30.82
C SER A 2 -5.90 12.25 -29.94
N ASP A 3 -6.78 11.30 -29.58
CA ASP A 3 -7.76 11.51 -28.54
C ASP A 3 -7.03 11.57 -27.19
N THR A 4 -6.70 12.78 -26.77
CA THR A 4 -6.32 13.05 -25.40
C THR A 4 -7.52 12.79 -24.52
N LEU A 5 -7.56 11.64 -23.87
CA LEU A 5 -8.48 11.35 -22.76
C LEU A 5 -8.22 12.41 -21.67
N GLU A 6 -9.12 13.39 -21.58
CA GLU A 6 -9.15 14.31 -20.46
C GLU A 6 -9.40 13.49 -19.19
N LEU A 7 -8.39 13.42 -18.34
CA LEU A 7 -8.52 12.85 -16.99
C LEU A 7 -9.58 13.64 -16.23
N PRO A 8 -10.46 12.98 -15.45
CA PRO A 8 -11.41 13.69 -14.61
C PRO A 8 -10.62 14.61 -13.65
N SER A 9 -10.75 15.90 -13.86
CA SER A 9 -10.13 16.91 -13.00
C SER A 9 -10.62 16.69 -11.56
N VAL A 10 -9.80 17.02 -10.58
CA VAL A 10 -10.13 17.03 -9.14
C VAL A 10 -11.44 17.82 -8.85
N ASN A 11 -11.91 18.60 -9.82
CA ASN A 11 -13.12 19.41 -9.77
C ASN A 11 -14.39 18.72 -10.33
N ALA A 12 -14.33 17.48 -10.80
CA ALA A 12 -15.53 16.76 -11.16
C ALA A 12 -16.33 16.46 -9.88
N GLU A 13 -17.51 17.06 -9.74
CA GLU A 13 -18.42 16.75 -8.65
C GLU A 13 -18.65 15.23 -8.61
N PRO A 14 -18.38 14.58 -7.47
CA PRO A 14 -18.62 13.14 -7.37
C PRO A 14 -20.13 12.92 -7.49
N GLU A 15 -20.57 12.15 -8.50
CA GLU A 15 -21.93 11.65 -8.55
C GLU A 15 -22.32 11.09 -7.19
N ARG A 16 -23.31 11.68 -6.53
CA ARG A 16 -23.89 11.17 -5.27
C ARG A 16 -24.42 9.77 -5.51
N ARG A 17 -23.62 8.78 -5.18
CA ARG A 17 -23.96 7.38 -5.36
C ARG A 17 -24.83 6.85 -4.24
N SER A 18 -25.72 5.95 -4.64
CA SER A 18 -26.52 5.10 -3.78
C SER A 18 -25.70 4.55 -2.60
N LYS A 19 -26.26 4.62 -1.39
CA LYS A 19 -25.71 4.25 -0.07
C LYS A 19 -25.17 2.80 0.08
N THR A 20 -25.11 2.02 -1.00
CA THR A 20 -24.82 0.58 -0.94
C THR A 20 -23.41 0.16 -1.33
N SER A 21 -22.58 1.04 -1.91
CA SER A 21 -21.19 0.71 -2.29
C SER A 21 -20.20 1.54 -1.47
N ARG A 22 -19.72 0.96 -0.37
CA ARG A 22 -18.65 1.53 0.51
C ARG A 22 -17.24 1.29 -0.05
N LEU A 23 -17.07 1.15 -1.34
CA LEU A 23 -15.77 0.93 -1.95
C LEU A 23 -15.15 2.27 -2.30
N PHE A 24 -13.98 2.54 -1.72
CA PHE A 24 -13.15 3.67 -2.11
C PHE A 24 -12.64 3.44 -3.54
N ARG A 25 -12.82 4.44 -4.41
CA ARG A 25 -12.26 4.41 -5.76
C ARG A 25 -10.93 5.10 -5.79
N ALA A 26 -9.97 4.49 -6.47
CA ALA A 26 -8.68 5.12 -6.67
C ALA A 26 -8.85 6.48 -7.35
N CYS A 27 -8.10 7.44 -6.88
CA CYS A 27 -8.06 8.80 -7.41
C CYS A 27 -6.65 9.37 -7.30
N VAL A 28 -6.38 10.43 -8.03
CA VAL A 28 -5.09 11.08 -8.11
C VAL A 28 -5.21 12.55 -7.75
N GLY A 29 -4.13 13.14 -7.27
CA GLY A 29 -4.05 14.56 -6.97
C GLY A 29 -2.62 15.07 -7.06
N ARG A 30 -2.46 16.40 -6.94
CA ARG A 30 -1.17 17.07 -7.04
C ARG A 30 -1.05 18.15 -5.99
N PHE A 31 0.12 18.30 -5.41
CA PHE A 31 0.45 19.39 -4.51
C PHE A 31 0.98 20.58 -5.33
N ASP A 32 0.30 21.72 -5.23
CA ASP A 32 0.64 22.89 -6.03
C ASP A 32 1.26 24.03 -5.21
N ASP A 33 1.13 23.99 -3.89
CA ASP A 33 1.68 25.01 -3.01
C ASP A 33 3.22 24.88 -2.84
N ALA A 34 3.90 26.01 -2.86
CA ALA A 34 5.35 26.07 -2.79
C ALA A 34 5.95 25.50 -1.49
N PRO A 35 5.38 25.72 -0.29
CA PRO A 35 5.88 25.14 0.95
C PRO A 35 5.86 23.61 0.95
N THR A 36 4.80 23.00 0.43
CA THR A 36 4.70 21.54 0.33
C THR A 36 5.71 20.98 -0.68
N ARG A 37 5.88 21.63 -1.84
CA ARG A 37 6.89 21.22 -2.83
C ARG A 37 8.31 21.30 -2.28
N ALA A 38 8.66 22.36 -1.54
CA ALA A 38 9.96 22.47 -0.89
C ALA A 38 10.21 21.31 0.11
N LEU A 39 9.16 20.86 0.81
CA LEU A 39 9.23 19.71 1.69
C LEU A 39 9.48 18.39 0.94
N PHE A 40 8.90 18.22 -0.25
CA PHE A 40 9.20 17.08 -1.12
C PHE A 40 10.67 17.06 -1.51
N ASP A 41 11.20 18.18 -1.99
CA ASP A 41 12.60 18.29 -2.45
C ASP A 41 13.57 17.99 -1.30
N GLU A 42 13.28 18.49 -0.10
CA GLU A 42 14.09 18.25 1.08
C GLU A 42 14.09 16.78 1.48
N LEU A 43 12.91 16.12 1.48
CA LEU A 43 12.78 14.70 1.81
C LEU A 43 13.43 13.82 0.74
N ALA A 44 13.23 14.11 -0.55
CA ALA A 44 13.85 13.37 -1.63
C ALA A 44 15.37 13.41 -1.52
N LYS A 45 15.94 14.60 -1.33
CA LYS A 45 17.37 14.78 -1.14
C LYS A 45 17.90 14.02 0.08
N TRP A 46 17.21 14.08 1.22
CA TRP A 46 17.61 13.33 2.41
C TRP A 46 17.63 11.82 2.13
N VAL A 47 16.62 11.29 1.43
CA VAL A 47 16.54 9.88 1.07
C VAL A 47 17.71 9.48 0.17
N GLU A 48 18.00 10.27 -0.86
CA GLU A 48 19.13 10.02 -1.76
C GLU A 48 20.47 10.00 -1.02
N ASP A 49 20.70 10.96 -0.14
CA ASP A 49 21.95 11.05 0.62
C ASP A 49 22.10 9.92 1.63
N PHE A 50 21.03 9.57 2.34
CA PHE A 50 21.08 8.56 3.42
C PHE A 50 21.14 7.13 2.89
N TYR A 51 20.41 6.81 1.79
CA TYR A 51 20.30 5.46 1.25
C TYR A 51 21.16 5.19 0.02
N ARG A 52 22.01 6.11 -0.39
CA ARG A 52 22.82 6.01 -1.61
C ARG A 52 23.58 4.67 -1.73
N VAL A 53 24.24 4.24 -0.68
CA VAL A 53 25.04 3.00 -0.68
C VAL A 53 24.18 1.75 -0.78
N ASP A 54 23.08 1.72 -0.05
CA ASP A 54 22.16 0.57 -0.05
C ASP A 54 21.51 0.35 -1.42
N LEU A 55 21.24 1.45 -2.12
CA LEU A 55 20.58 1.42 -3.42
C LEU A 55 21.49 0.97 -4.57
N GLN A 56 22.79 1.11 -4.41
CA GLN A 56 23.75 0.53 -5.36
C GLN A 56 23.74 -1.00 -5.35
N ALA A 57 23.33 -1.61 -4.25
CA ALA A 57 23.36 -3.05 -4.06
C ALA A 57 22.00 -3.74 -4.30
N ARG A 58 20.90 -3.00 -4.43
CA ARG A 58 19.53 -3.58 -4.50
C ARG A 58 18.63 -2.78 -5.44
N PRO A 59 17.74 -3.45 -6.21
CA PRO A 59 16.81 -2.77 -7.12
C PRO A 59 15.71 -1.99 -6.39
N SER A 60 15.40 -2.35 -5.15
CA SER A 60 14.41 -1.64 -4.33
C SER A 60 14.68 -1.78 -2.84
N LYS A 61 14.19 -0.82 -2.07
CA LYS A 61 14.26 -0.82 -0.61
C LYS A 61 12.94 -0.35 -0.01
N HIS A 62 12.46 -1.10 0.99
CA HIS A 62 11.35 -0.72 1.85
C HIS A 62 11.87 -0.35 3.23
N VAL A 63 11.49 0.81 3.73
CA VAL A 63 11.88 1.30 5.05
C VAL A 63 10.63 1.74 5.81
N TYR A 64 10.42 1.21 7.01
CA TYR A 64 9.34 1.68 7.87
C TYR A 64 9.65 3.08 8.40
N ILE A 65 8.72 4.03 8.22
CA ILE A 65 8.89 5.43 8.61
C ILE A 65 9.20 5.55 10.10
N ARG A 66 8.60 4.71 10.94
CA ARG A 66 8.85 4.67 12.40
C ARG A 66 10.31 4.41 12.81
N THR A 67 11.15 3.93 11.89
CA THR A 67 12.58 3.66 12.15
C THR A 67 13.50 4.79 11.70
N MET A 68 12.94 5.88 11.19
CA MET A 68 13.68 7.04 10.72
C MET A 68 13.96 8.04 11.87
N PRO A 69 14.87 8.99 11.65
CA PRO A 69 15.10 10.08 12.60
C PRO A 69 13.81 10.88 12.87
N PRO A 70 13.59 11.34 14.12
CA PRO A 70 12.37 12.05 14.51
C PRO A 70 12.03 13.26 13.63
N GLU A 71 13.06 14.04 13.25
CA GLU A 71 12.92 15.23 12.40
C GLU A 71 12.43 14.87 10.97
N ILE A 72 12.76 13.69 10.48
CA ILE A 72 12.28 13.19 9.20
C ILE A 72 10.85 12.67 9.33
N ILE A 73 10.54 11.98 10.43
CA ILE A 73 9.17 11.53 10.73
C ILE A 73 8.23 12.73 10.78
N GLU A 74 8.61 13.83 11.44
CA GLU A 74 7.80 15.05 11.52
C GLU A 74 7.51 15.65 10.14
N LYS A 75 8.49 15.70 9.26
CA LYS A 75 8.31 16.16 7.88
C LYS A 75 7.37 15.26 7.08
N ILE A 76 7.50 13.95 7.22
CA ILE A 76 6.60 12.98 6.60
C ILE A 76 5.19 13.11 7.16
N ASP A 77 5.05 13.31 8.48
CA ASP A 77 3.75 13.53 9.13
C ASP A 77 3.03 14.74 8.54
N ARG A 78 3.74 15.83 8.21
CA ARG A 78 3.14 17.00 7.54
C ARG A 78 2.59 16.67 6.16
N LEU A 79 3.27 15.85 5.36
CA LEU A 79 2.75 15.39 4.07
C LEU A 79 1.57 14.42 4.23
N ARG A 80 1.69 13.45 5.15
CA ARG A 80 0.63 12.48 5.41
C ARG A 80 -0.65 13.15 5.88
N ASP A 81 -0.54 14.11 6.80
CA ASP A 81 -1.67 14.80 7.42
C ASP A 81 -2.11 16.03 6.63
N HIS A 82 -1.65 16.19 5.38
CA HIS A 82 -1.98 17.31 4.52
C HIS A 82 -3.49 17.37 4.20
N GLU A 83 -4.08 18.55 4.31
CA GLU A 83 -5.53 18.76 4.16
C GLU A 83 -6.07 18.27 2.81
N LEU A 84 -5.30 18.43 1.74
CA LEU A 84 -5.69 17.98 0.39
C LEU A 84 -5.92 16.46 0.35
N ILE A 85 -5.05 15.67 0.98
CA ILE A 85 -5.22 14.21 1.07
C ILE A 85 -6.48 13.88 1.86
N HIS A 86 -6.63 14.47 3.05
CA HIS A 86 -7.78 14.22 3.93
C HIS A 86 -9.10 14.63 3.26
N ALA A 87 -9.15 15.80 2.63
CA ALA A 87 -10.32 16.26 1.90
C ALA A 87 -10.67 15.34 0.73
N THR A 88 -9.64 14.87 -0.01
CA THR A 88 -9.85 13.94 -1.13
C THR A 88 -10.40 12.60 -0.66
N ILE A 89 -9.91 12.07 0.46
CA ILE A 89 -10.44 10.85 1.06
C ILE A 89 -11.91 11.07 1.49
N LEU A 90 -12.18 12.12 2.28
CA LEU A 90 -13.52 12.36 2.86
C LEU A 90 -14.60 12.62 1.83
N ARG A 91 -14.26 13.11 0.63
CA ARG A 91 -15.24 13.27 -0.47
C ARG A 91 -15.95 11.97 -0.86
N GLN A 92 -15.33 10.81 -0.61
CA GLN A 92 -15.89 9.51 -0.96
C GLN A 92 -16.59 8.79 0.21
N PHE A 93 -16.60 9.38 1.41
CA PHE A 93 -17.20 8.81 2.62
C PHE A 93 -18.29 9.71 3.18
N ASP A 94 -19.07 9.18 4.12
CA ASP A 94 -20.12 9.94 4.80
C ASP A 94 -19.50 11.02 5.73
N GLU A 95 -20.22 12.12 5.95
CA GLU A 95 -19.82 13.24 6.83
C GLU A 95 -19.47 12.81 8.27
N ASN A 96 -20.01 11.69 8.70
CA ASN A 96 -19.73 11.10 10.03
C ASN A 96 -18.48 10.20 10.04
N SER A 97 -17.75 10.11 8.94
CA SER A 97 -16.54 9.32 8.87
C SER A 97 -15.37 10.06 9.50
N VAL A 98 -14.47 9.30 10.13
CA VAL A 98 -13.24 9.78 10.75
C VAL A 98 -12.05 9.11 10.08
N ILE A 99 -11.04 9.93 9.76
CA ILE A 99 -9.73 9.46 9.31
C ILE A 99 -8.84 9.22 10.53
N THR A 100 -8.26 8.02 10.62
CA THR A 100 -7.26 7.68 11.63
C THR A 100 -5.97 7.27 10.93
N PRO A 101 -4.88 8.04 10.99
CA PRO A 101 -3.59 7.66 10.42
C PRO A 101 -3.04 6.39 11.06
N MET A 102 -2.51 5.49 10.23
CA MET A 102 -1.95 4.20 10.65
C MET A 102 -0.42 4.22 10.59
N LYS A 103 0.20 5.17 11.32
CA LYS A 103 1.65 5.49 11.29
C LYS A 103 2.59 4.27 11.39
N HIS A 104 2.15 3.22 12.08
CA HIS A 104 2.96 2.02 12.29
C HIS A 104 3.13 1.16 11.03
N THR A 105 2.29 1.37 10.02
CA THR A 105 2.33 0.67 8.72
C THR A 105 2.88 1.53 7.60
N ASP A 106 3.21 2.79 7.86
CA ASP A 106 3.73 3.70 6.84
C ASP A 106 5.13 3.31 6.41
N GLU A 107 5.38 3.36 5.10
CA GLU A 107 6.62 2.92 4.47
C GLU A 107 7.15 3.97 3.50
N LEU A 108 8.46 4.11 3.46
CA LEU A 108 9.19 4.69 2.34
C LEU A 108 9.58 3.54 1.40
N TYR A 109 9.24 3.67 0.13
CA TYR A 109 9.64 2.75 -0.91
C TYR A 109 10.53 3.48 -1.92
N ILE A 110 11.72 2.94 -2.12
CA ILE A 110 12.72 3.46 -3.05
C ILE A 110 12.95 2.38 -4.09
N SER A 111 12.84 2.72 -5.35
CA SER A 111 13.16 1.81 -6.45
C SER A 111 13.97 2.51 -7.52
N HIS A 112 14.91 1.79 -8.08
CA HIS A 112 15.66 2.21 -9.26
C HIS A 112 15.96 0.98 -10.09
N TYR A 113 16.35 1.19 -11.30
CA TYR A 113 16.87 0.07 -12.07
C TYR A 113 18.28 -0.30 -11.62
N ASN A 114 18.49 -1.58 -11.59
CA ASN A 114 19.80 -2.15 -11.55
C ASN A 114 19.87 -3.24 -12.62
N LYS A 115 20.75 -3.03 -13.61
CA LYS A 115 20.94 -3.96 -14.73
C LYS A 115 21.30 -5.39 -14.30
N ASP A 116 21.92 -5.54 -13.12
CA ASP A 116 22.38 -6.83 -12.62
C ASP A 116 21.26 -7.64 -11.92
N PHE A 117 20.21 -6.95 -11.43
CA PHE A 117 19.12 -7.56 -10.67
C PHE A 117 17.74 -7.45 -11.33
N GLY A 118 17.64 -6.68 -12.44
CA GLY A 118 16.35 -6.35 -13.03
C GLY A 118 15.51 -5.41 -12.14
N GLY A 119 14.26 -5.23 -12.48
CA GLY A 119 13.29 -4.49 -11.68
C GLY A 119 12.69 -5.33 -10.55
N ASP A 120 11.96 -4.70 -9.62
CA ASP A 120 11.16 -5.40 -8.62
C ASP A 120 9.93 -6.05 -9.29
N GLN A 121 10.06 -7.32 -9.66
CA GLN A 121 9.01 -8.08 -10.35
C GLN A 121 7.69 -8.12 -9.57
N GLY A 122 7.72 -7.95 -8.25
CA GLY A 122 6.54 -7.89 -7.42
C GLY A 122 5.61 -6.71 -7.76
N LEU A 123 6.17 -5.59 -8.23
CA LEU A 123 5.41 -4.40 -8.61
C LEU A 123 4.65 -4.58 -9.94
N PHE A 124 5.20 -5.35 -10.86
CA PHE A 124 4.63 -5.57 -12.18
C PHE A 124 3.54 -6.66 -12.17
N SER A 125 3.43 -7.42 -11.10
CA SER A 125 2.36 -8.40 -10.94
C SER A 125 1.09 -7.76 -10.37
N LYS A 126 -0.08 -8.15 -10.88
CA LYS A 126 -1.37 -7.73 -10.32
C LYS A 126 -1.51 -8.24 -8.90
N HIS A 127 -1.74 -7.34 -7.95
CA HIS A 127 -1.85 -7.68 -6.53
C HIS A 127 -2.77 -6.73 -5.77
N TYR A 128 -3.14 -7.16 -4.57
CA TYR A 128 -3.75 -6.35 -3.53
C TYR A 128 -2.71 -6.17 -2.43
N ASP A 129 -2.59 -4.98 -1.87
CA ASP A 129 -1.64 -4.70 -0.80
C ASP A 129 -2.03 -5.36 0.53
N GLY A 130 -3.34 -5.43 0.81
CA GLY A 130 -3.87 -6.01 2.04
C GLY A 130 -4.12 -7.52 1.93
N ASN A 131 -3.83 -8.25 3.02
CA ASN A 131 -4.01 -9.69 3.09
C ASN A 131 -5.47 -10.12 3.29
N LEU A 132 -6.30 -9.26 3.87
CA LEU A 132 -7.72 -9.52 4.13
C LEU A 132 -8.55 -8.42 3.49
N ARG A 133 -9.43 -8.78 2.55
CA ARG A 133 -10.28 -7.82 1.83
C ARG A 133 -11.51 -7.38 2.63
N PHE A 134 -11.72 -7.94 3.79
CA PHE A 134 -12.89 -7.66 4.60
C PHE A 134 -12.51 -6.85 5.84
N ILE A 135 -12.95 -5.58 5.87
CA ILE A 135 -12.96 -4.76 7.06
C ILE A 135 -14.40 -4.35 7.31
N PRO A 136 -15.06 -4.93 8.32
CA PRO A 136 -16.41 -4.49 8.67
C PRO A 136 -16.35 -3.05 9.16
N PHE A 137 -17.32 -2.25 8.71
CA PHE A 137 -17.54 -0.86 9.17
C PHE A 137 -16.44 0.15 8.81
N GLY A 138 -15.49 -0.20 7.92
CA GLY A 138 -14.44 0.73 7.56
C GLY A 138 -13.75 0.38 6.24
N SER A 139 -12.82 1.22 5.86
CA SER A 139 -11.87 1.00 4.76
C SER A 139 -10.49 1.45 5.19
N VAL A 140 -9.45 0.82 4.68
CA VAL A 140 -8.10 1.37 4.74
C VAL A 140 -7.77 1.97 3.39
N VAL A 141 -7.49 3.26 3.38
CA VAL A 141 -7.03 3.99 2.20
C VAL A 141 -5.53 4.14 2.29
N ARG A 142 -4.82 3.77 1.23
CA ARG A 142 -3.39 4.01 1.07
C ARG A 142 -3.17 5.22 0.19
N SER A 143 -2.30 6.14 0.63
CA SER A 143 -1.74 7.15 -0.25
C SER A 143 -0.38 6.70 -0.76
N LEU A 144 -0.15 6.95 -2.03
CA LEU A 144 1.11 6.82 -2.75
C LEU A 144 1.59 8.24 -3.06
N ILE A 145 2.50 8.80 -2.25
CA ILE A 145 2.99 10.17 -2.40
C ILE A 145 4.34 10.12 -3.09
N TYR A 146 4.45 10.65 -4.30
CA TYR A 146 5.64 10.57 -5.14
C TYR A 146 6.59 11.72 -4.85
N LEU A 147 7.56 11.49 -3.95
CA LEU A 147 8.61 12.47 -3.63
C LEU A 147 9.52 12.71 -4.82
N GLN A 148 9.77 11.65 -5.62
CA GLN A 148 10.55 11.71 -6.85
C GLN A 148 10.04 10.66 -7.83
N SER A 149 9.72 11.08 -9.05
CA SER A 149 9.32 10.21 -10.16
C SER A 149 9.36 10.98 -11.47
N ASP A 150 9.77 10.31 -12.53
CA ASP A 150 9.88 10.85 -13.91
C ASP A 150 8.72 10.40 -14.82
N ALA A 151 7.70 9.77 -14.25
CA ALA A 151 6.56 9.23 -14.98
C ALA A 151 6.86 8.06 -15.94
N THR A 152 8.02 7.43 -15.87
CA THR A 152 8.38 6.29 -16.71
C THR A 152 7.43 5.09 -16.48
N TYR A 153 6.97 4.93 -15.24
CA TYR A 153 6.06 3.84 -14.88
C TYR A 153 4.64 4.34 -14.67
N LYS A 154 3.71 3.65 -15.30
CA LYS A 154 2.28 3.86 -15.13
C LYS A 154 1.74 2.89 -14.06
N VAL A 155 1.03 3.41 -13.08
CA VAL A 155 0.27 2.61 -12.11
C VAL A 155 -1.13 2.42 -12.65
N VAL A 156 -1.59 1.17 -12.67
CA VAL A 156 -2.95 0.81 -13.08
C VAL A 156 -3.74 0.38 -11.85
N PHE A 157 -4.86 1.05 -11.60
CA PHE A 157 -5.86 0.71 -10.59
C PHE A 157 -7.02 0.01 -11.30
N GLY A 158 -6.98 -1.33 -11.29
CA GLY A 158 -7.80 -2.17 -12.15
C GLY A 158 -9.28 -2.15 -11.83
N ASP A 159 -9.66 -2.14 -10.54
CA ASP A 159 -11.05 -2.10 -10.12
C ASP A 159 -11.65 -0.69 -10.31
N SER A 160 -10.87 0.35 -10.10
CA SER A 160 -11.26 1.74 -10.32
C SER A 160 -11.18 2.20 -11.77
N LYS A 161 -10.49 1.44 -12.64
CA LYS A 161 -10.24 1.76 -14.05
C LYS A 161 -9.51 3.10 -14.22
N VAL A 162 -8.54 3.36 -13.37
CA VAL A 162 -7.69 4.55 -13.41
C VAL A 162 -6.27 4.12 -13.74
N GLU A 163 -5.63 4.83 -14.65
CA GLU A 163 -4.23 4.64 -15.03
C GLU A 163 -3.51 5.97 -14.90
N GLN A 164 -2.38 6.00 -14.23
CA GLN A 164 -1.61 7.22 -14.00
C GLN A 164 -0.11 6.97 -14.07
N ALA A 165 0.57 7.72 -14.90
CA ALA A 165 2.02 7.90 -14.83
C ALA A 165 2.31 9.06 -13.88
N PHE A 166 2.76 8.75 -12.69
CA PHE A 166 2.96 9.74 -11.64
C PHE A 166 4.28 10.50 -11.81
N THR A 167 4.21 11.81 -11.66
CA THR A 167 5.37 12.69 -11.55
C THR A 167 5.61 13.11 -10.10
N THR A 168 6.75 13.72 -9.84
CA THR A 168 7.05 14.37 -8.55
C THR A 168 5.95 15.35 -8.16
N TYR A 169 5.62 15.46 -6.87
CA TYR A 169 4.54 16.24 -6.23
C TYR A 169 3.13 15.69 -6.45
N GLU A 170 2.98 14.53 -7.06
CA GLU A 170 1.68 13.89 -7.23
C GLU A 170 1.44 12.82 -6.15
N PHE A 171 0.17 12.50 -5.95
CA PHE A 171 -0.23 11.38 -5.12
C PHE A 171 -1.38 10.58 -5.73
N GLY A 172 -1.39 9.29 -5.44
CA GLY A 172 -2.49 8.40 -5.72
C GLY A 172 -3.11 7.91 -4.41
N LEU A 173 -4.42 7.72 -4.38
CA LEU A 173 -5.15 7.11 -3.28
C LEU A 173 -5.86 5.86 -3.76
N LEU A 174 -5.78 4.77 -2.99
CA LEU A 174 -6.43 3.50 -3.33
C LEU A 174 -6.95 2.80 -2.08
N ASP A 175 -7.94 1.92 -2.25
CA ASP A 175 -8.36 1.00 -1.18
C ASP A 175 -7.29 -0.08 -0.99
N PHE A 176 -6.63 -0.08 0.15
CA PHE A 176 -5.51 -0.96 0.47
C PHE A 176 -5.83 -2.45 0.34
N HIS A 177 -7.06 -2.84 0.66
CA HIS A 177 -7.49 -4.23 0.69
C HIS A 177 -8.25 -4.67 -0.55
N ARG A 178 -8.82 -3.72 -1.32
CA ARG A 178 -9.81 -4.03 -2.35
C ARG A 178 -9.46 -3.53 -3.73
N GLU A 179 -8.47 -2.65 -3.88
CA GLU A 179 -8.03 -2.18 -5.19
C GLU A 179 -6.96 -3.11 -5.77
N LEU A 180 -7.30 -3.80 -6.84
CA LEU A 180 -6.33 -4.56 -7.64
C LEU A 180 -5.46 -3.58 -8.41
N HIS A 181 -4.15 -3.62 -8.19
CA HIS A 181 -3.27 -2.70 -8.88
C HIS A 181 -1.95 -3.36 -9.30
N TRP A 182 -1.28 -2.72 -10.25
CA TRP A 182 0.04 -3.12 -10.75
C TRP A 182 0.72 -1.93 -11.41
N VAL A 183 1.98 -2.10 -11.74
CA VAL A 183 2.76 -1.11 -12.49
C VAL A 183 2.98 -1.63 -13.89
N GLU A 184 2.81 -0.76 -14.88
CA GLU A 184 3.16 -1.00 -16.28
C GLU A 184 4.26 -0.04 -16.71
N GLY A 185 5.13 -0.47 -17.61
CA GLY A 185 6.19 0.32 -18.19
C GLY A 185 7.32 -0.55 -18.66
N GLU A 186 8.04 -0.05 -19.61
CA GLU A 186 9.30 -0.62 -20.04
C GLU A 186 10.42 -0.02 -19.19
N TYR A 187 11.32 -0.89 -18.85
CA TYR A 187 12.48 -0.57 -18.08
C TYR A 187 13.49 0.26 -18.93
N ASN A 188 13.88 1.43 -18.44
CA ASN A 188 14.92 2.26 -19.02
C ASN A 188 16.08 2.43 -18.03
N PRO A 189 17.33 2.09 -18.41
CA PRO A 189 18.50 2.24 -17.53
C PRO A 189 18.79 3.68 -17.10
N ASP A 190 18.27 4.65 -17.83
CA ASP A 190 18.45 6.08 -17.55
C ASP A 190 17.35 6.65 -16.65
N ASP A 191 16.39 5.79 -16.19
CA ASP A 191 15.30 6.22 -15.33
C ASP A 191 15.82 6.75 -14.00
N GLN A 192 15.21 7.83 -13.56
CA GLN A 192 15.48 8.39 -12.25
C GLN A 192 15.02 7.42 -11.15
N GLN A 193 15.68 7.50 -10.02
CA GLN A 193 15.23 6.83 -8.81
C GLN A 193 13.83 7.29 -8.45
N ARG A 194 12.91 6.33 -8.24
CA ARG A 194 11.58 6.60 -7.76
C ARG A 194 11.55 6.51 -6.23
N ILE A 195 11.12 7.59 -5.60
CA ILE A 195 10.97 7.70 -4.14
C ILE A 195 9.51 7.91 -3.82
N LEU A 196 8.91 6.98 -3.07
CA LEU A 196 7.50 6.91 -2.81
C LEU A 196 7.22 6.73 -1.32
N LEU A 197 6.43 7.62 -0.72
CA LEU A 197 5.85 7.42 0.60
C LEU A 197 4.52 6.68 0.46
N LYS A 198 4.35 5.61 1.22
CA LYS A 198 3.11 4.84 1.36
C LYS A 198 2.54 5.11 2.75
N CYS A 199 1.48 5.89 2.84
CA CYS A 199 0.83 6.20 4.11
C CYS A 199 -0.57 5.60 4.15
N ASN A 200 -0.96 5.04 5.29
CA ASN A 200 -2.22 4.34 5.43
C ASN A 200 -3.16 5.06 6.40
N TYR A 201 -4.46 5.05 6.06
CA TYR A 201 -5.51 5.71 6.84
C TYR A 201 -6.67 4.74 7.02
N LEU A 202 -7.06 4.50 8.27
CA LEU A 202 -8.30 3.82 8.59
C LEU A 202 -9.45 4.83 8.55
N ILE A 203 -10.45 4.56 7.73
CA ILE A 203 -11.66 5.36 7.60
C ILE A 203 -12.82 4.57 8.19
N ALA A 204 -13.48 5.12 9.18
CA ALA A 204 -14.63 4.48 9.82
C ALA A 204 -15.65 5.52 10.32
N PRO A 205 -16.94 5.14 10.43
CA PRO A 205 -17.92 5.96 11.13
C PRO A 205 -17.52 6.22 12.59
N LYS A 206 -17.81 7.40 13.13
CA LYS A 206 -17.47 7.77 14.51
C LYS A 206 -17.91 6.72 15.55
N ASN A 207 -19.11 6.17 15.39
CA ASN A 207 -19.68 5.17 16.31
C ASN A 207 -19.08 3.75 16.15
N ALA A 208 -18.43 3.45 15.04
CA ALA A 208 -17.81 2.14 14.77
C ALA A 208 -16.28 2.17 14.85
N GLY A 209 -15.66 3.30 15.16
CA GLY A 209 -14.22 3.51 15.08
C GLY A 209 -13.40 2.57 15.99
N ALA A 210 -13.90 2.24 17.18
CA ALA A 210 -13.22 1.28 18.08
C ALA A 210 -13.18 -0.13 17.50
N LEU A 211 -14.30 -0.60 16.95
CA LEU A 211 -14.39 -1.91 16.31
C LEU A 211 -13.55 -1.97 15.05
N ALA A 212 -13.60 -0.93 14.21
CA ALA A 212 -12.78 -0.84 13.01
C ALA A 212 -11.27 -0.90 13.34
N ARG A 213 -10.82 -0.20 14.39
CA ARG A 213 -9.42 -0.26 14.86
C ARG A 213 -9.04 -1.65 15.38
N ALA A 214 -9.94 -2.33 16.11
CA ALA A 214 -9.67 -3.69 16.61
C ALA A 214 -9.52 -4.69 15.44
N VAL A 215 -10.41 -4.63 14.46
CA VAL A 215 -10.35 -5.48 13.26
C VAL A 215 -9.10 -5.18 12.44
N GLU A 216 -8.74 -3.91 12.26
CA GLU A 216 -7.54 -3.53 11.53
C GLU A 216 -6.26 -3.90 12.29
N GLY A 217 -6.26 -3.80 13.61
CA GLY A 217 -5.16 -4.30 14.44
C GLY A 217 -4.91 -5.81 14.23
N ALA A 218 -5.98 -6.60 14.20
CA ALA A 218 -5.89 -8.04 13.91
C ALA A 218 -5.38 -8.27 12.47
N ASN A 219 -5.87 -7.51 11.50
CA ASN A 219 -5.46 -7.58 10.10
C ASN A 219 -3.96 -7.23 9.92
N THR A 220 -3.52 -6.19 10.58
CA THR A 220 -2.11 -5.78 10.64
C THR A 220 -1.24 -6.88 11.26
N ALA A 221 -1.68 -7.52 12.34
CA ALA A 221 -0.94 -8.63 12.95
C ALA A 221 -0.79 -9.81 11.97
N VAL A 222 -1.86 -10.19 11.26
CA VAL A 222 -1.82 -11.21 10.20
C VAL A 222 -0.84 -10.81 9.09
N PHE A 223 -0.86 -9.55 8.66
CA PHE A 223 0.06 -9.04 7.66
C PHE A 223 1.53 -9.24 8.08
N TYR A 224 1.90 -8.87 9.29
CA TYR A 224 3.28 -9.05 9.78
C TYR A 224 3.67 -10.52 9.91
N VAL A 225 2.76 -11.39 10.35
CA VAL A 225 3.02 -12.84 10.42
C VAL A 225 3.27 -13.41 9.03
N VAL A 226 2.42 -13.08 8.07
CA VAL A 226 2.58 -13.53 6.67
C VAL A 226 3.87 -12.98 6.07
N LYS A 227 4.19 -11.69 6.28
CA LYS A 227 5.44 -11.07 5.81
C LYS A 227 6.66 -11.76 6.41
N ALA A 228 6.67 -12.02 7.71
CA ALA A 228 7.77 -12.74 8.37
C ALA A 228 7.93 -14.17 7.83
N ALA A 229 6.81 -14.87 7.59
CA ALA A 229 6.83 -16.20 6.99
C ALA A 229 7.35 -16.19 5.54
N MET A 230 6.98 -15.19 4.75
CA MET A 230 7.51 -15.00 3.40
C MET A 230 9.02 -14.71 3.41
N GLU A 231 9.49 -13.82 4.28
CA GLU A 231 10.93 -13.53 4.42
C GLU A 231 11.71 -14.78 4.87
N TYR A 232 11.17 -15.54 5.83
CA TYR A 232 11.77 -16.80 6.27
C TYR A 232 11.90 -17.84 5.16
N SER A 233 10.96 -17.85 4.21
CA SER A 233 10.90 -18.81 3.10
C SER A 233 11.47 -18.29 1.77
N LYS A 234 11.98 -17.07 1.73
CA LYS A 234 12.46 -16.42 0.48
C LYS A 234 13.62 -17.15 -0.20
N SER A 235 14.49 -17.79 0.60
CA SER A 235 15.60 -18.61 0.11
C SER A 235 15.65 -19.92 0.91
N PRO A 236 14.72 -20.86 0.65
CA PRO A 236 14.55 -22.02 1.48
C PRO A 236 15.74 -22.98 1.37
N LYS A 237 16.32 -23.34 2.51
CA LYS A 237 17.42 -24.33 2.63
C LYS A 237 17.03 -25.56 3.44
N THR A 238 15.91 -25.48 4.16
CA THR A 238 15.44 -26.55 5.06
C THR A 238 14.00 -26.94 4.75
N PRO A 239 13.57 -28.19 5.01
CA PRO A 239 12.19 -28.61 4.77
C PRO A 239 11.13 -27.70 5.38
N PRO A 240 11.26 -27.18 6.64
CA PRO A 240 10.31 -26.22 7.19
C PRO A 240 10.19 -24.92 6.40
N GLN A 241 11.30 -24.42 5.80
CA GLN A 241 11.27 -23.21 4.96
C GLN A 241 10.52 -23.46 3.65
N TYR A 242 10.72 -24.61 3.00
CA TYR A 242 9.96 -25.00 1.81
C TYR A 242 8.47 -25.13 2.12
N PHE A 243 8.12 -25.78 3.23
CA PHE A 243 6.74 -25.93 3.67
C PHE A 243 6.08 -24.55 3.95
N MET A 244 6.78 -23.64 4.65
CA MET A 244 6.30 -22.28 4.89
C MET A 244 6.09 -21.50 3.59
N GLY A 245 7.02 -21.61 2.64
CA GLY A 245 6.86 -20.98 1.33
C GLY A 245 5.64 -21.49 0.57
N MET A 246 5.37 -22.79 0.62
CA MET A 246 4.17 -23.38 0.05
C MET A 246 2.90 -22.82 0.71
N LEU A 247 2.86 -22.75 2.04
CA LEU A 247 1.71 -22.17 2.78
C LEU A 247 1.48 -20.71 2.42
N CYS A 248 2.53 -19.89 2.33
CA CYS A 248 2.41 -18.50 1.92
C CYS A 248 1.86 -18.36 0.49
N ASN A 249 2.29 -19.22 -0.44
CA ASN A 249 1.77 -19.22 -1.81
C ASN A 249 0.29 -19.64 -1.87
N VAL A 250 -0.09 -20.67 -1.10
CA VAL A 250 -1.49 -21.07 -0.98
C VAL A 250 -2.34 -19.94 -0.39
N PHE A 251 -1.87 -19.31 0.70
CA PHE A 251 -2.56 -18.18 1.30
C PHE A 251 -2.78 -17.03 0.30
N ARG A 252 -1.73 -16.67 -0.46
CA ARG A 252 -1.82 -15.64 -1.51
C ARG A 252 -2.84 -16.01 -2.60
N LEU A 253 -2.83 -17.26 -3.05
CA LEU A 253 -3.78 -17.77 -4.03
C LEU A 253 -5.23 -17.67 -3.51
N LEU A 254 -5.47 -18.12 -2.28
CA LEU A 254 -6.79 -18.09 -1.65
C LEU A 254 -7.31 -16.65 -1.47
N ASN A 255 -6.42 -15.72 -1.11
CA ASN A 255 -6.76 -14.30 -0.98
C ASN A 255 -7.24 -13.68 -2.32
N ASN A 256 -6.74 -14.18 -3.44
CA ASN A 256 -7.16 -13.73 -4.77
C ASN A 256 -8.53 -14.30 -5.20
N ILE A 257 -8.99 -15.40 -4.60
CA ILE A 257 -10.27 -16.03 -4.93
C ILE A 257 -11.44 -15.28 -4.26
N HIS A 258 -11.41 -15.18 -2.94
CA HIS A 258 -12.49 -14.54 -2.18
C HIS A 258 -11.98 -14.08 -0.80
N PRO A 259 -12.41 -12.90 -0.31
CA PRO A 259 -11.90 -12.32 0.95
C PRO A 259 -12.15 -13.16 2.20
N LEU A 260 -13.15 -14.02 2.23
CA LEU A 260 -13.43 -14.90 3.37
C LEU A 260 -12.65 -16.22 3.33
N VAL A 261 -12.10 -16.61 2.19
CA VAL A 261 -11.39 -17.89 2.06
C VAL A 261 -10.10 -17.93 2.89
N PRO A 262 -9.26 -16.88 2.96
CA PRO A 262 -8.12 -16.87 3.86
C PRO A 262 -8.49 -16.99 5.33
N LEU A 263 -9.61 -16.39 5.76
CA LEU A 263 -10.10 -16.50 7.13
C LEU A 263 -10.53 -17.93 7.46
N ALA A 264 -11.28 -18.58 6.57
CA ALA A 264 -11.65 -19.98 6.72
C ALA A 264 -10.42 -20.90 6.75
N PHE A 265 -9.42 -20.62 5.91
CA PHE A 265 -8.16 -21.36 5.90
C PHE A 265 -7.40 -21.22 7.22
N ILE A 266 -7.24 -20.00 7.75
CA ILE A 266 -6.57 -19.75 9.05
C ILE A 266 -7.33 -20.46 10.17
N ALA A 267 -8.66 -20.36 10.21
CA ALA A 267 -9.49 -21.04 11.21
C ALA A 267 -9.35 -22.56 11.13
N GLY A 268 -9.32 -23.11 9.92
CA GLY A 268 -9.08 -24.54 9.69
C GLY A 268 -7.72 -25.03 10.18
N VAL A 269 -6.65 -24.29 9.87
CA VAL A 269 -5.29 -24.60 10.32
C VAL A 269 -5.20 -24.52 11.85
N ALA A 270 -5.78 -23.49 12.46
CA ALA A 270 -5.81 -23.35 13.92
C ALA A 270 -6.58 -24.52 14.59
N ALA A 271 -7.73 -24.89 14.07
CA ALA A 271 -8.53 -26.02 14.57
C ALA A 271 -7.78 -27.35 14.48
N LEU A 272 -7.12 -27.62 13.35
CA LEU A 272 -6.30 -28.81 13.14
C LEU A 272 -5.08 -28.83 14.09
N SER A 273 -4.46 -27.69 14.33
CA SER A 273 -3.34 -27.58 15.27
C SER A 273 -3.76 -27.89 16.70
N VAL A 274 -4.88 -27.32 17.14
CA VAL A 274 -5.48 -27.59 18.48
C VAL A 274 -5.86 -29.05 18.60
N TRP A 275 -6.51 -29.63 17.60
CA TRP A 275 -6.89 -31.03 17.58
C TRP A 275 -5.68 -31.98 17.62
N GLY A 276 -4.62 -31.65 16.85
CA GLY A 276 -3.36 -32.40 16.86
C GLY A 276 -2.67 -32.38 18.23
N LEU A 277 -2.64 -31.19 18.88
CA LEU A 277 -2.11 -31.05 20.24
C LEU A 277 -2.92 -31.85 21.28
N LEU A 278 -4.24 -31.80 21.20
CA LEU A 278 -5.11 -32.57 22.07
C LEU A 278 -4.89 -34.07 21.94
N ARG A 279 -4.65 -34.57 20.70
CA ARG A 279 -4.33 -36.00 20.49
C ARG A 279 -2.95 -36.43 20.98
N LEU A 280 -2.03 -35.52 21.17
CA LEU A 280 -0.70 -35.80 21.72
C LEU A 280 -0.72 -35.80 23.27
N VAL A 281 -1.72 -35.17 23.89
CA VAL A 281 -1.86 -35.03 25.35
C VAL A 281 -2.85 -36.03 25.93
N LEU A 282 -3.81 -36.48 25.12
CA LEU A 282 -4.78 -37.54 25.45
C LEU A 282 -4.34 -38.89 24.91
#